data_fe7a803d879b50289995ce093585d05e
#
_entry.id   fe7a803d879b50289995ce093585d05e
#
_cell.length_a   1.000
_cell.length_b   1.000
_cell.length_c   1.000
_cell.angle_alpha   90.00
_cell.angle_beta   90.00
_cell.angle_gamma   90.00
#
_symmetry.space_group_name_H-M   'P 1'
#
loop_
_entity.id
_entity.type
_entity.pdbx_description
1 polymer ?
#
loop_
_entity_poly.entity_id
_entity_poly.type
_entity_poly.pdbx_seq_one_letter_code
_entity_poly.pdbx_strand_id
1 'polypeptide(L)'
;ELEPGTPISQVVKADTLVEVEVTPNRPDLLSHNGMAYELAAISGRGYRPVSIDDAGVALEPAGDFVRLDQPELNPYYTAVKISGVKVQESPEWLKECLVAVGLRPINNIVDITNFVLHELGTPLHAFDAAKVQGGIVTRTAYEGETIKALDGQEYTLNCTDLVVADQSGKALAIGGVMGGEESGVTDATTDIILESAWFKPSSVRATSRRLALSSDSSYRFERGTSAWNVLRGSVRAVELILQLAGGTASPTYVAGSPVPNPAHASMPSCGGADGPVSVFASLKQGKGATVTNELGFVQLPWKALDQISGGSISHEEGARILTALGLKQVPDSPECWLIPPHRLDLTRPCDLLEEIVRVFGLDGIPSRFSGPFVAESPVDAAYNFQMELRRKLAALGFYETQ
;
A
#
# COMPACT_ATOMS: atom_id res chain seq x y z
N GLU A 1 -6.05 30.46 -28.64
CA GLU A 1 -7.48 30.54 -29.01
C GLU A 1 -7.70 29.63 -30.21
N LEU A 2 -8.73 28.77 -30.16
CA LEU A 2 -9.06 27.86 -31.25
C LEU A 2 -9.96 28.57 -32.25
N GLU A 3 -9.72 28.37 -33.55
CA GLU A 3 -10.60 28.93 -34.58
C GLU A 3 -11.97 28.26 -34.51
N PRO A 4 -13.07 29.04 -34.62
CA PRO A 4 -14.42 28.47 -34.70
C PRO A 4 -14.55 27.49 -35.85
N GLY A 5 -14.98 26.26 -35.55
CA GLY A 5 -15.09 25.19 -36.54
C GLY A 5 -13.94 24.20 -36.56
N THR A 6 -12.93 24.37 -35.71
CA THR A 6 -11.86 23.36 -35.53
C THR A 6 -12.47 22.04 -35.03
N PRO A 7 -12.27 20.90 -35.75
CA PRO A 7 -12.78 19.61 -35.30
C PRO A 7 -12.25 19.24 -33.93
N ILE A 8 -13.11 18.77 -33.05
CA ILE A 8 -12.74 18.38 -31.68
C ILE A 8 -11.62 17.32 -31.66
N SER A 9 -11.56 16.44 -32.65
CA SER A 9 -10.50 15.44 -32.81
C SER A 9 -9.10 16.01 -33.08
N GLN A 10 -9.00 17.28 -33.48
CA GLN A 10 -7.71 17.99 -33.63
C GLN A 10 -7.26 18.68 -32.34
N VAL A 11 -8.19 18.87 -31.40
CA VAL A 11 -8.00 19.59 -30.15
C VAL A 11 -7.89 18.64 -28.96
N VAL A 12 -8.69 17.59 -28.97
CA VAL A 12 -8.74 16.59 -27.90
C VAL A 12 -8.20 15.28 -28.45
N LYS A 13 -7.15 14.78 -27.83
CA LYS A 13 -6.62 13.45 -28.12
C LYS A 13 -7.61 12.40 -27.59
N ALA A 14 -7.96 11.45 -28.46
CA ALA A 14 -8.79 10.34 -28.03
C ALA A 14 -8.06 9.50 -26.97
N ASP A 15 -8.72 9.24 -25.88
CA ASP A 15 -8.20 8.41 -24.79
C ASP A 15 -9.30 7.42 -24.33
N THR A 16 -8.91 6.37 -23.62
CA THR A 16 -9.81 5.38 -23.06
C THR A 16 -9.66 5.37 -21.56
N LEU A 17 -10.70 5.84 -20.88
CA LEU A 17 -10.79 5.74 -19.42
C LEU A 17 -11.28 4.34 -19.05
N VAL A 18 -10.51 3.66 -18.22
CA VAL A 18 -10.87 2.36 -17.63
C VAL A 18 -11.12 2.57 -16.15
N GLU A 19 -12.38 2.47 -15.74
CA GLU A 19 -12.72 2.49 -14.32
C GLU A 19 -12.55 1.10 -13.71
N VAL A 20 -11.80 1.02 -12.62
CA VAL A 20 -11.48 -0.25 -11.96
C VAL A 20 -11.94 -0.19 -10.51
N GLU A 21 -12.82 -1.10 -10.12
CA GLU A 21 -13.19 -1.29 -8.73
C GLU A 21 -12.14 -2.15 -8.03
N VAL A 22 -11.45 -1.56 -7.07
CA VAL A 22 -10.40 -2.23 -6.29
C VAL A 22 -10.94 -2.63 -4.93
N THR A 23 -10.90 -3.94 -4.64
CA THR A 23 -11.34 -4.48 -3.35
C THR A 23 -10.41 -4.04 -2.21
N PRO A 24 -10.92 -3.88 -0.97
CA PRO A 24 -10.12 -3.36 0.16
C PRO A 24 -8.88 -4.19 0.52
N ASN A 25 -8.85 -5.47 0.18
CA ASN A 25 -7.72 -6.37 0.42
C ASN A 25 -6.60 -6.26 -0.63
N ARG A 26 -6.83 -5.54 -1.74
CA ARG A 26 -5.87 -5.37 -2.83
C ARG A 26 -5.36 -3.92 -2.96
N PRO A 27 -4.77 -3.34 -1.89
CA PRO A 27 -4.24 -1.98 -1.95
C PRO A 27 -3.07 -1.82 -2.94
N ASP A 28 -2.40 -2.90 -3.31
CA ASP A 28 -1.37 -2.94 -4.35
C ASP A 28 -1.88 -2.46 -5.71
N LEU A 29 -3.17 -2.71 -6.02
CA LEU A 29 -3.81 -2.27 -7.26
C LEU A 29 -4.18 -0.78 -7.29
N LEU A 30 -3.98 -0.04 -6.20
CA LEU A 30 -4.14 1.41 -6.16
C LEU A 30 -2.93 2.16 -6.74
N SER A 31 -2.17 1.48 -7.61
CA SER A 31 -1.03 2.02 -8.34
C SER A 31 -0.97 1.47 -9.76
N HIS A 32 -0.41 2.26 -10.69
CA HIS A 32 -0.19 1.81 -12.06
C HIS A 32 0.78 0.61 -12.11
N ASN A 33 1.80 0.61 -11.24
CA ASN A 33 2.76 -0.49 -11.16
C ASN A 33 2.09 -1.80 -10.71
N GLY A 34 1.26 -1.75 -9.67
CA GLY A 34 0.51 -2.92 -9.20
C GLY A 34 -0.50 -3.41 -10.23
N MET A 35 -1.23 -2.48 -10.87
CA MET A 35 -2.18 -2.82 -11.93
C MET A 35 -1.49 -3.44 -13.14
N ALA A 36 -0.35 -2.89 -13.57
CA ALA A 36 0.43 -3.45 -14.68
C ALA A 36 0.93 -4.85 -14.37
N TYR A 37 1.33 -5.09 -13.13
CA TYR A 37 1.76 -6.41 -12.67
C TYR A 37 0.63 -7.44 -12.76
N GLU A 38 -0.54 -7.10 -12.25
CA GLU A 38 -1.74 -7.92 -12.27
C GLU A 38 -2.19 -8.25 -13.70
N LEU A 39 -2.26 -7.22 -14.56
CA LEU A 39 -2.64 -7.38 -15.96
C LEU A 39 -1.64 -8.26 -16.73
N ALA A 40 -0.34 -8.15 -16.45
CA ALA A 40 0.68 -9.00 -17.03
C ALA A 40 0.48 -10.46 -16.63
N ALA A 41 0.21 -10.73 -15.35
CA ALA A 41 -0.03 -12.07 -14.84
C ALA A 41 -1.26 -12.73 -15.51
N ILE A 42 -2.38 -11.99 -15.61
CA ILE A 42 -3.63 -12.50 -16.20
C ILE A 42 -3.50 -12.69 -17.72
N SER A 43 -2.88 -11.74 -18.41
CA SER A 43 -2.79 -11.75 -19.87
C SER A 43 -1.63 -12.60 -20.42
N GLY A 44 -0.73 -13.07 -19.56
CA GLY A 44 0.51 -13.76 -19.96
C GLY A 44 1.51 -12.86 -20.70
N ARG A 45 1.34 -11.53 -20.61
CA ARG A 45 2.25 -10.55 -21.23
C ARG A 45 3.42 -10.24 -20.32
N GLY A 46 4.53 -9.76 -20.90
CA GLY A 46 5.67 -9.34 -20.10
C GLY A 46 5.40 -8.07 -19.31
N TYR A 47 5.81 -8.06 -18.03
CA TYR A 47 5.81 -6.90 -17.17
C TYR A 47 7.16 -6.18 -17.25
N ARG A 48 7.12 -4.85 -17.32
CA ARG A 48 8.32 -4.00 -17.22
C ARG A 48 8.25 -3.22 -15.91
N PRO A 49 9.03 -3.62 -14.89
CA PRO A 49 9.06 -2.88 -13.63
C PRO A 49 9.61 -1.47 -13.84
N VAL A 50 9.13 -0.53 -13.03
CA VAL A 50 9.76 0.78 -12.91
C VAL A 50 11.18 0.57 -12.38
N SER A 51 12.18 1.03 -13.16
CA SER A 51 13.58 0.93 -12.75
C SER A 51 13.84 2.00 -11.69
N ILE A 52 14.18 1.56 -10.49
CA ILE A 52 14.54 2.43 -9.36
C ILE A 52 15.84 1.88 -8.78
N ASP A 53 16.90 2.66 -8.81
CA ASP A 53 18.18 2.28 -8.21
C ASP A 53 18.17 2.62 -6.72
N ASP A 54 17.52 1.78 -5.95
CA ASP A 54 17.48 1.88 -4.48
C ASP A 54 18.71 1.25 -3.80
N ALA A 55 19.50 0.44 -4.52
CA ALA A 55 20.70 -0.19 -4.00
C ALA A 55 21.89 0.77 -3.87
N GLY A 56 21.95 1.80 -4.73
CA GLY A 56 23.02 2.81 -4.75
C GLY A 56 22.77 4.01 -3.81
N VAL A 57 21.65 4.05 -3.10
CA VAL A 57 21.27 5.21 -2.28
C VAL A 57 22.04 5.25 -0.97
N ALA A 58 22.63 6.41 -0.67
CA ALA A 58 23.26 6.64 0.63
C ALA A 58 22.20 6.71 1.73
N LEU A 59 22.23 5.76 2.65
CA LEU A 59 21.34 5.72 3.80
C LEU A 59 22.11 6.12 5.06
N GLU A 60 21.50 7.00 5.86
CA GLU A 60 22.04 7.39 7.16
C GLU A 60 20.98 7.25 8.25
N PRO A 61 21.36 6.83 9.47
CA PRO A 61 20.45 6.91 10.61
C PRO A 61 19.97 8.36 10.78
N ALA A 62 18.67 8.52 11.00
CA ALA A 62 18.08 9.87 11.10
C ALA A 62 18.58 10.66 12.33
N GLY A 63 19.11 9.99 13.34
CA GLY A 63 19.58 10.63 14.57
C GLY A 63 18.52 11.53 15.18
N ASP A 64 18.91 12.78 15.48
CA ASP A 64 17.98 13.77 16.02
C ASP A 64 17.12 14.45 14.94
N PHE A 65 17.42 14.24 13.64
CA PHE A 65 16.69 14.90 12.56
C PHE A 65 15.28 14.35 12.38
N VAL A 66 15.06 13.04 12.57
CA VAL A 66 13.73 12.43 12.59
C VAL A 66 13.57 11.59 13.84
N ARG A 67 12.61 11.95 14.68
CA ARG A 67 12.28 11.24 15.90
C ARG A 67 10.87 10.65 15.85
N LEU A 68 10.76 9.35 16.16
CA LEU A 68 9.50 8.63 16.20
C LEU A 68 9.09 8.46 17.67
N ASP A 69 8.24 9.35 18.18
CA ASP A 69 7.73 9.28 19.55
C ASP A 69 6.59 8.22 19.67
N GLN A 70 6.02 7.81 18.54
CA GLN A 70 4.97 6.78 18.44
C GLN A 70 5.36 5.68 17.43
N PRO A 71 6.38 4.88 17.70
CA PRO A 71 6.87 3.87 16.75
C PRO A 71 5.84 2.76 16.48
N GLU A 72 4.82 2.58 17.32
CA GLU A 72 3.71 1.65 17.07
C GLU A 72 2.74 2.14 16.00
N LEU A 73 2.63 3.46 15.82
CA LEU A 73 1.75 4.10 14.84
C LEU A 73 2.51 4.49 13.56
N ASN A 74 3.79 4.82 13.71
CA ASN A 74 4.71 5.13 12.61
C ASN A 74 6.07 4.47 12.87
N PRO A 75 6.23 3.18 12.52
CA PRO A 75 7.46 2.42 12.78
C PRO A 75 8.58 2.68 11.79
N TYR A 76 8.29 3.28 10.63
CA TYR A 76 9.25 3.48 9.56
C TYR A 76 9.03 4.81 8.84
N TYR A 77 10.08 5.63 8.79
CA TYR A 77 10.05 6.95 8.20
C TYR A 77 11.37 7.24 7.49
N THR A 78 11.30 7.77 6.28
CA THR A 78 12.47 8.28 5.56
C THR A 78 12.29 9.75 5.25
N ALA A 79 13.37 10.52 5.36
CA ALA A 79 13.40 11.92 5.02
C ALA A 79 14.63 12.24 4.16
N VAL A 80 14.45 13.09 3.13
CA VAL A 80 15.55 13.59 2.31
C VAL A 80 15.45 15.12 2.28
N LYS A 81 16.56 15.79 2.62
CA LYS A 81 16.69 17.25 2.41
C LYS A 81 17.14 17.49 0.98
N ILE A 82 16.42 18.34 0.26
CA ILE A 82 16.81 18.73 -1.10
C ILE A 82 16.90 20.25 -1.12
N SER A 83 18.11 20.77 -1.33
CA SER A 83 18.40 22.20 -1.29
C SER A 83 18.60 22.75 -2.70
N GLY A 84 18.19 24.01 -2.91
CA GLY A 84 18.35 24.71 -4.18
C GLY A 84 17.36 24.25 -5.25
N VAL A 85 16.18 23.76 -4.88
CA VAL A 85 15.12 23.44 -5.82
C VAL A 85 14.50 24.71 -6.39
N LYS A 86 14.05 24.61 -7.63
CA LYS A 86 13.25 25.65 -8.28
C LYS A 86 11.82 25.16 -8.44
N VAL A 87 10.91 25.70 -7.63
CA VAL A 87 9.48 25.44 -7.77
C VAL A 87 8.98 26.18 -9.00
N GLN A 88 8.33 25.46 -9.89
CA GLN A 88 7.81 25.99 -11.17
C GLN A 88 6.69 25.10 -11.69
N GLU A 89 6.07 25.51 -12.76
CA GLU A 89 5.08 24.71 -13.47
C GLU A 89 5.67 23.35 -13.95
N SER A 90 4.90 22.28 -13.81
CA SER A 90 5.30 20.94 -14.26
C SER A 90 5.43 20.85 -15.78
N PRO A 91 6.34 20.00 -16.29
CA PRO A 91 6.42 19.74 -17.72
C PRO A 91 5.12 19.06 -18.23
N GLU A 92 4.82 19.23 -19.52
CA GLU A 92 3.54 18.83 -20.09
C GLU A 92 3.24 17.34 -19.90
N TRP A 93 4.23 16.47 -20.08
CA TRP A 93 4.04 15.02 -19.87
C TRP A 93 3.55 14.68 -18.46
N LEU A 94 4.06 15.38 -17.42
CA LEU A 94 3.67 15.14 -16.04
C LEU A 94 2.25 15.65 -15.78
N LYS A 95 1.91 16.83 -16.33
CA LYS A 95 0.54 17.37 -16.27
C LYS A 95 -0.45 16.46 -16.97
N GLU A 96 -0.13 15.97 -18.17
CA GLU A 96 -0.98 15.01 -18.90
C GLU A 96 -1.24 13.73 -18.08
N CYS A 97 -0.21 13.16 -17.45
CA CYS A 97 -0.36 11.98 -16.59
C CYS A 97 -1.30 12.23 -15.41
N LEU A 98 -1.17 13.39 -14.74
CA LEU A 98 -2.00 13.72 -13.57
C LEU A 98 -3.45 14.02 -13.99
N VAL A 99 -3.64 14.75 -15.06
CA VAL A 99 -4.98 15.04 -15.60
C VAL A 99 -5.69 13.75 -16.03
N ALA A 100 -4.95 12.79 -16.60
CA ALA A 100 -5.52 11.49 -17.00
C ALA A 100 -6.07 10.68 -15.82
N VAL A 101 -5.53 10.88 -14.61
CA VAL A 101 -6.06 10.24 -13.37
C VAL A 101 -6.98 11.17 -12.57
N GLY A 102 -7.40 12.30 -13.15
CA GLY A 102 -8.36 13.23 -12.56
C GLY A 102 -7.76 14.23 -11.57
N LEU A 103 -6.43 14.36 -11.50
CA LEU A 103 -5.75 15.31 -10.64
C LEU A 103 -5.48 16.63 -11.36
N ARG A 104 -5.56 17.72 -10.62
CA ARG A 104 -5.18 19.05 -11.09
C ARG A 104 -3.70 19.29 -10.80
N PRO A 105 -2.85 19.58 -11.82
CA PRO A 105 -1.47 19.98 -11.61
C PRO A 105 -1.36 21.26 -10.78
N ILE A 106 -0.35 21.34 -9.91
CA ILE A 106 -0.09 22.47 -8.99
C ILE A 106 1.27 23.06 -9.29
N ASN A 107 2.34 22.33 -8.99
CA ASN A 107 3.72 22.67 -9.29
C ASN A 107 4.58 21.39 -9.37
N ASN A 108 5.78 21.51 -9.90
CA ASN A 108 6.67 20.37 -10.15
C ASN A 108 6.97 19.52 -8.91
N ILE A 109 7.02 20.08 -7.71
CA ILE A 109 7.31 19.32 -6.47
C ILE A 109 6.08 18.52 -6.05
N VAL A 110 4.93 19.17 -5.91
CA VAL A 110 3.67 18.50 -5.50
C VAL A 110 3.24 17.48 -6.55
N ASP A 111 3.38 17.84 -7.82
CA ASP A 111 2.99 16.97 -8.94
C ASP A 111 3.85 15.70 -9.01
N ILE A 112 5.15 15.78 -8.70
CA ILE A 112 6.03 14.62 -8.58
C ILE A 112 5.57 13.71 -7.43
N THR A 113 5.22 14.26 -6.26
CA THR A 113 4.74 13.43 -5.15
C THR A 113 3.44 12.71 -5.50
N ASN A 114 2.52 13.39 -6.18
CA ASN A 114 1.29 12.81 -6.69
C ASN A 114 1.53 11.76 -7.79
N PHE A 115 2.47 12.03 -8.69
CA PHE A 115 2.85 11.08 -9.74
C PHE A 115 3.39 9.78 -9.15
N VAL A 116 4.33 9.86 -8.19
CA VAL A 116 4.90 8.68 -7.53
C VAL A 116 3.84 7.92 -6.71
N LEU A 117 2.91 8.64 -6.07
CA LEU A 117 1.76 8.04 -5.39
C LEU A 117 0.96 7.16 -6.37
N HIS A 118 0.65 7.64 -7.56
CA HIS A 118 -0.08 6.88 -8.57
C HIS A 118 0.78 5.82 -9.27
N GLU A 119 2.07 6.09 -9.48
CA GLU A 119 3.01 5.14 -10.09
C GLU A 119 3.25 3.93 -9.18
N LEU A 120 3.56 4.13 -7.89
CA LEU A 120 4.02 3.10 -6.95
C LEU A 120 3.03 2.77 -5.82
N GLY A 121 1.98 3.56 -5.62
CA GLY A 121 1.02 3.39 -4.53
C GLY A 121 1.54 3.84 -3.17
N THR A 122 2.59 4.67 -3.15
CA THR A 122 3.22 5.17 -1.92
C THR A 122 2.97 6.66 -1.80
N PRO A 123 2.16 7.11 -0.83
CA PRO A 123 2.01 8.54 -0.58
C PRO A 123 3.31 9.15 -0.07
N LEU A 124 3.60 10.33 -0.58
CA LEU A 124 4.75 11.15 -0.22
C LEU A 124 4.28 12.56 0.16
N HIS A 125 5.08 13.26 0.96
CA HIS A 125 4.84 14.66 1.24
C HIS A 125 6.13 15.47 1.16
N ALA A 126 6.03 16.73 0.73
CA ALA A 126 7.14 17.65 0.69
C ALA A 126 6.82 18.86 1.59
N PHE A 127 7.65 19.06 2.60
CA PHE A 127 7.61 20.26 3.46
C PHE A 127 8.56 21.32 2.93
N ASP A 128 8.16 22.59 3.05
CA ASP A 128 9.09 23.71 2.92
C ASP A 128 10.06 23.70 4.11
N ALA A 129 11.34 23.46 3.86
CA ALA A 129 12.34 23.33 4.91
C ALA A 129 12.49 24.58 5.78
N ALA A 130 12.21 25.77 5.24
CA ALA A 130 12.24 27.03 5.99
C ALA A 130 11.13 27.13 7.06
N LYS A 131 10.07 26.32 6.92
CA LYS A 131 8.93 26.28 7.83
C LYS A 131 9.01 25.18 8.88
N VAL A 132 10.08 24.35 8.84
CA VAL A 132 10.32 23.24 9.77
C VAL A 132 11.45 23.59 10.71
N GLN A 133 11.18 23.66 12.01
CA GLN A 133 12.19 24.01 13.00
C GLN A 133 12.90 22.76 13.53
N GLY A 134 14.20 22.66 13.33
CA GLY A 134 15.08 21.59 13.84
C GLY A 134 15.00 20.30 13.03
N GLY A 135 13.87 19.65 12.98
CA GLY A 135 13.65 18.37 12.29
C GLY A 135 12.22 17.90 12.47
N ILE A 136 11.98 16.63 12.14
CA ILE A 136 10.66 16.00 12.14
C ILE A 136 10.46 15.17 13.40
N VAL A 137 9.26 15.24 13.99
CA VAL A 137 8.83 14.42 15.11
C VAL A 137 7.47 13.82 14.79
N THR A 138 7.33 12.50 14.83
CA THR A 138 6.00 11.89 14.76
C THR A 138 5.51 11.59 16.17
N ARG A 139 4.40 12.19 16.55
CA ARG A 139 3.78 12.10 17.87
C ARG A 139 2.26 12.02 17.78
N THR A 140 1.59 11.70 18.88
CA THR A 140 0.15 11.96 18.96
C THR A 140 -0.10 13.47 19.14
N ALA A 141 -1.24 13.94 18.65
CA ALA A 141 -1.67 15.31 18.86
C ALA A 141 -1.95 15.59 20.35
N TYR A 142 -1.87 16.85 20.73
CA TYR A 142 -2.39 17.29 22.03
C TYR A 142 -3.92 17.39 21.95
N GLU A 143 -4.60 17.21 23.08
CA GLU A 143 -6.05 17.35 23.14
C GLU A 143 -6.47 18.78 22.79
N GLY A 144 -7.32 18.92 21.76
CA GLY A 144 -7.76 20.20 21.26
C GLY A 144 -6.75 20.95 20.37
N GLU A 145 -5.64 20.31 19.99
CA GLU A 145 -4.69 20.88 19.02
C GLU A 145 -5.39 21.10 17.68
N THR A 146 -5.18 22.26 17.07
CA THR A 146 -5.76 22.58 15.75
C THR A 146 -4.70 22.60 14.66
N ILE A 147 -5.09 22.23 13.45
CA ILE A 147 -4.27 22.32 12.25
C ILE A 147 -5.13 22.76 11.08
N LYS A 148 -4.66 23.75 10.33
CA LYS A 148 -5.23 24.11 9.04
C LYS A 148 -4.63 23.22 7.97
N ALA A 149 -5.45 22.40 7.33
CA ALA A 149 -5.00 21.45 6.32
C ALA A 149 -4.98 22.06 4.90
N LEU A 150 -4.39 21.30 3.95
CA LEU A 150 -4.24 21.74 2.54
C LEU A 150 -5.56 21.98 1.80
N ASP A 151 -6.68 21.47 2.33
CA ASP A 151 -8.03 21.77 1.82
C ASP A 151 -8.58 23.12 2.29
N GLY A 152 -7.80 23.85 3.09
CA GLY A 152 -8.14 25.17 3.65
C GLY A 152 -9.03 25.11 4.89
N GLN A 153 -9.40 23.93 5.38
CA GLN A 153 -10.21 23.76 6.58
C GLN A 153 -9.34 23.59 7.84
N GLU A 154 -9.88 24.04 8.98
CA GLU A 154 -9.25 23.85 10.28
C GLU A 154 -9.84 22.63 10.99
N TYR A 155 -8.97 21.73 11.43
CA TYR A 155 -9.36 20.49 12.11
C TYR A 155 -8.89 20.51 13.56
N THR A 156 -9.80 20.11 14.46
CA THR A 156 -9.48 19.89 15.88
C THR A 156 -9.10 18.43 16.09
N LEU A 157 -7.89 18.23 16.59
CA LEU A 157 -7.30 16.94 16.84
C LEU A 157 -7.49 16.50 18.30
N ASN A 158 -7.28 15.22 18.57
CA ASN A 158 -7.26 14.66 19.92
C ASN A 158 -6.02 13.77 20.13
N CYS A 159 -5.82 13.31 21.34
CA CYS A 159 -4.65 12.54 21.74
C CYS A 159 -4.51 11.16 21.07
N THR A 160 -5.48 10.72 20.25
CA THR A 160 -5.39 9.47 19.46
C THR A 160 -4.92 9.70 18.03
N ASP A 161 -4.93 10.94 17.56
CA ASP A 161 -4.51 11.28 16.20
C ASP A 161 -2.99 11.38 16.12
N LEU A 162 -2.41 10.77 15.09
CA LEU A 162 -1.00 10.91 14.82
C LEU A 162 -0.75 12.20 14.02
N VAL A 163 0.25 12.96 14.41
CA VAL A 163 0.72 14.13 13.68
C VAL A 163 2.20 14.00 13.34
N VAL A 164 2.56 14.58 12.21
CA VAL A 164 3.95 14.91 11.88
C VAL A 164 4.15 16.34 12.34
N ALA A 165 5.07 16.56 13.25
CA ALA A 165 5.38 17.85 13.84
C ALA A 165 6.85 18.19 13.65
N ASP A 166 7.23 19.44 13.88
CA ASP A 166 8.62 19.83 14.02
C ASP A 166 9.13 19.72 15.46
N GLN A 167 10.41 19.98 15.68
CA GLN A 167 11.01 19.89 17.02
C GLN A 167 10.57 21.01 17.96
N SER A 168 9.95 22.07 17.47
CA SER A 168 9.29 23.09 18.32
C SER A 168 7.95 22.61 18.88
N GLY A 169 7.44 21.50 18.35
CA GLY A 169 6.15 20.93 18.70
C GLY A 169 4.99 21.36 17.79
N LYS A 170 5.25 22.18 16.78
CA LYS A 170 4.24 22.61 15.82
C LYS A 170 3.83 21.45 14.90
N ALA A 171 2.52 21.16 14.81
CA ALA A 171 1.99 20.21 13.85
C ALA A 171 2.15 20.71 12.41
N LEU A 172 2.74 19.87 11.56
CA LEU A 172 2.99 20.12 10.14
C LEU A 172 2.02 19.36 9.24
N ALA A 173 1.55 18.19 9.69
CA ALA A 173 0.61 17.35 8.94
C ALA A 173 -0.17 16.45 9.89
N ILE A 174 -1.37 16.04 9.48
CA ILE A 174 -2.10 14.92 10.08
C ILE A 174 -1.53 13.64 9.48
N GLY A 175 -0.86 12.82 10.31
CA GLY A 175 -0.05 11.69 9.87
C GLY A 175 -0.80 10.71 8.98
N GLY A 176 -0.36 10.57 7.73
CA GLY A 176 -0.96 9.70 6.72
C GLY A 176 -2.33 10.15 6.19
N VAL A 177 -2.86 11.30 6.64
CA VAL A 177 -4.17 11.81 6.20
C VAL A 177 -4.02 13.00 5.29
N MET A 178 -3.47 14.12 5.77
CA MET A 178 -3.34 15.34 4.97
C MET A 178 -2.24 16.27 5.51
N GLY A 179 -1.50 16.91 4.61
CA GLY A 179 -0.52 17.93 4.95
C GLY A 179 -1.18 19.21 5.50
N GLY A 180 -0.43 19.96 6.31
CA GLY A 180 -0.82 21.28 6.78
C GLY A 180 -0.54 22.37 5.73
N GLU A 181 -1.41 23.36 5.63
CA GLU A 181 -1.27 24.46 4.68
C GLU A 181 0.01 25.29 4.95
N GLU A 182 0.29 25.54 6.23
CA GLU A 182 1.41 26.39 6.62
C GLU A 182 2.79 25.79 6.33
N SER A 183 2.91 24.47 6.32
CA SER A 183 4.17 23.75 6.07
C SER A 183 4.38 23.41 4.59
N GLY A 184 3.38 23.63 3.74
CA GLY A 184 3.39 23.27 2.34
C GLY A 184 4.39 24.06 1.49
N VAL A 185 4.79 23.47 0.37
CA VAL A 185 5.66 24.08 -0.66
C VAL A 185 4.92 25.23 -1.36
N THR A 186 5.62 26.32 -1.60
CA THR A 186 5.15 27.49 -2.33
C THR A 186 6.12 27.85 -3.46
N ASP A 187 5.73 28.76 -4.35
CA ASP A 187 6.60 29.21 -5.45
C ASP A 187 7.92 29.86 -4.96
N ALA A 188 7.96 30.31 -3.70
CA ALA A 188 9.16 30.91 -3.08
C ALA A 188 10.05 29.86 -2.38
N THR A 189 9.63 28.59 -2.30
CA THR A 189 10.38 27.53 -1.62
C THR A 189 11.64 27.17 -2.42
N THR A 190 12.79 27.15 -1.74
CA THR A 190 14.10 26.78 -2.31
C THR A 190 14.67 25.49 -1.75
N ASP A 191 14.20 25.10 -0.57
CA ASP A 191 14.70 23.92 0.13
C ASP A 191 13.50 23.13 0.67
N ILE A 192 13.51 21.84 0.48
CA ILE A 192 12.41 20.95 0.89
C ILE A 192 12.91 19.81 1.75
N ILE A 193 12.01 19.27 2.56
CA ILE A 193 12.15 17.99 3.23
C ILE A 193 11.11 17.05 2.62
N LEU A 194 11.59 16.05 1.87
CA LEU A 194 10.75 15.03 1.29
C LEU A 194 10.52 13.92 2.31
N GLU A 195 9.25 13.67 2.63
CA GLU A 195 8.79 12.59 3.49
C GLU A 195 8.37 11.39 2.67
N SER A 196 8.78 10.20 3.10
CA SER A 196 8.15 8.94 2.76
C SER A 196 8.09 8.06 4.00
N ALA A 197 6.88 7.62 4.37
CA ALA A 197 6.67 6.94 5.64
C ALA A 197 5.66 5.80 5.53
N TRP A 198 5.66 4.93 6.53
CA TRP A 198 4.62 3.94 6.74
C TRP A 198 3.83 4.29 7.99
N PHE A 199 2.52 4.46 7.84
CA PHE A 199 1.60 4.74 8.94
C PHE A 199 0.68 3.54 9.18
N LYS A 200 0.35 3.29 10.45
CA LYS A 200 -0.53 2.18 10.83
C LYS A 200 -1.93 2.36 10.23
N PRO A 201 -2.40 1.42 9.40
CA PRO A 201 -3.68 1.57 8.69
C PRO A 201 -4.88 1.86 9.58
N SER A 202 -4.96 1.21 10.76
CA SER A 202 -6.06 1.40 11.70
C SER A 202 -6.08 2.81 12.31
N SER A 203 -4.90 3.40 12.55
CA SER A 203 -4.79 4.78 13.06
C SER A 203 -5.25 5.77 12.01
N VAL A 204 -4.73 5.67 10.78
CA VAL A 204 -5.13 6.55 9.66
C VAL A 204 -6.64 6.47 9.43
N ARG A 205 -7.20 5.26 9.39
CA ARG A 205 -8.65 5.05 9.24
C ARG A 205 -9.47 5.70 10.35
N ALA A 206 -9.04 5.56 11.60
CA ALA A 206 -9.74 6.14 12.75
C ALA A 206 -9.76 7.67 12.66
N THR A 207 -8.61 8.30 12.39
CA THR A 207 -8.48 9.75 12.26
C THR A 207 -9.26 10.29 11.05
N SER A 208 -9.11 9.67 9.87
CA SER A 208 -9.82 10.04 8.64
C SER A 208 -11.34 10.02 8.82
N ARG A 209 -11.87 8.96 9.44
CA ARG A 209 -13.33 8.84 9.71
C ARG A 209 -13.82 9.85 10.73
N ARG A 210 -13.07 10.06 11.83
CA ARG A 210 -13.45 10.99 12.88
C ARG A 210 -13.50 12.42 12.37
N LEU A 211 -12.53 12.81 11.53
CA LEU A 211 -12.46 14.15 10.95
C LEU A 211 -13.34 14.31 9.70
N ALA A 212 -13.96 13.22 9.21
CA ALA A 212 -14.64 13.17 7.92
C ALA A 212 -13.75 13.69 6.76
N LEU A 213 -12.44 13.43 6.86
CA LEU A 213 -11.40 13.91 5.95
C LEU A 213 -10.81 12.73 5.18
N SER A 214 -11.04 12.66 3.88
CA SER A 214 -10.48 11.65 2.99
C SER A 214 -9.58 12.30 1.94
N SER A 215 -8.45 11.67 1.69
CA SER A 215 -7.48 12.05 0.65
C SER A 215 -6.98 10.81 -0.08
N ASP A 216 -6.33 10.99 -1.23
CA ASP A 216 -5.64 9.91 -1.95
C ASP A 216 -4.60 9.20 -1.08
N SER A 217 -3.96 9.92 -0.17
CA SER A 217 -3.02 9.37 0.81
C SER A 217 -3.73 8.52 1.86
N SER A 218 -4.76 9.06 2.53
CA SER A 218 -5.51 8.34 3.56
C SER A 218 -6.20 7.10 2.99
N TYR A 219 -6.72 7.18 1.78
CA TYR A 219 -7.36 6.06 1.09
C TYR A 219 -6.41 4.87 0.87
N ARG A 220 -5.12 5.14 0.62
CA ARG A 220 -4.09 4.11 0.49
C ARG A 220 -3.58 3.63 1.84
N PHE A 221 -3.22 4.54 2.74
CA PHE A 221 -2.71 4.18 4.06
C PHE A 221 -3.72 3.39 4.89
N GLU A 222 -5.01 3.74 4.87
CA GLU A 222 -6.03 3.02 5.64
C GLU A 222 -6.27 1.58 5.18
N ARG A 223 -5.90 1.25 3.93
CA ARG A 223 -5.94 -0.10 3.37
C ARG A 223 -4.63 -0.86 3.55
N GLY A 224 -3.56 -0.13 3.81
CA GLY A 224 -2.21 -0.64 3.94
C GLY A 224 -1.36 -0.32 2.72
N THR A 225 -0.18 0.21 2.98
CA THR A 225 0.87 0.42 1.98
C THR A 225 2.03 -0.51 2.26
N SER A 226 2.77 -0.91 1.23
CA SER A 226 3.95 -1.73 1.42
C SER A 226 5.08 -0.91 2.07
N ALA A 227 5.60 -1.37 3.20
CA ALA A 227 6.77 -0.74 3.83
C ALA A 227 8.02 -0.76 2.92
N TRP A 228 8.09 -1.74 2.00
CA TRP A 228 9.15 -1.82 0.99
C TRP A 228 9.11 -0.65 -0.01
N ASN A 229 7.94 -0.13 -0.31
CA ASN A 229 7.79 1.01 -1.22
C ASN A 229 8.18 2.35 -0.58
N VAL A 230 8.33 2.44 0.73
CA VAL A 230 8.70 3.71 1.41
C VAL A 230 10.04 4.23 0.88
N LEU A 231 11.09 3.42 0.89
CA LEU A 231 12.39 3.81 0.36
C LEU A 231 12.34 4.00 -1.16
N ARG A 232 11.70 3.09 -1.89
CA ARG A 232 11.60 3.15 -3.35
C ARG A 232 10.85 4.40 -3.82
N GLY A 233 9.76 4.76 -3.15
CA GLY A 233 9.01 5.99 -3.44
C GLY A 233 9.85 7.24 -3.18
N SER A 234 10.59 7.25 -2.06
CA SER A 234 11.52 8.34 -1.75
C SER A 234 12.58 8.50 -2.83
N VAL A 235 13.26 7.41 -3.22
CA VAL A 235 14.30 7.43 -4.27
C VAL A 235 13.74 7.90 -5.61
N ARG A 236 12.58 7.36 -6.01
CA ARG A 236 11.92 7.75 -7.26
C ARG A 236 11.55 9.23 -7.29
N ALA A 237 11.01 9.75 -6.19
CA ALA A 237 10.67 11.16 -6.10
C ALA A 237 11.91 12.06 -6.10
N VAL A 238 12.98 11.69 -5.38
CA VAL A 238 14.27 12.42 -5.40
C VAL A 238 14.83 12.48 -6.83
N GLU A 239 14.86 11.34 -7.54
CA GLU A 239 15.31 11.30 -8.94
C GLU A 239 14.55 12.32 -9.81
N LEU A 240 13.21 12.29 -9.74
CA LEU A 240 12.36 13.19 -10.52
C LEU A 240 12.51 14.66 -10.09
N ILE A 241 12.63 14.93 -8.80
CA ILE A 241 12.83 16.31 -8.29
C ILE A 241 14.16 16.88 -8.78
N LEU A 242 15.25 16.12 -8.67
CA LEU A 242 16.55 16.55 -9.16
C LEU A 242 16.55 16.79 -10.67
N GLN A 243 15.82 15.97 -11.43
CA GLN A 243 15.68 16.12 -12.87
C GLN A 243 14.84 17.34 -13.26
N LEU A 244 13.74 17.63 -12.58
CA LEU A 244 12.74 18.63 -13.00
C LEU A 244 12.81 19.94 -12.23
N ALA A 245 13.30 19.93 -11.00
CA ALA A 245 13.43 21.12 -10.15
C ALA A 245 14.90 21.48 -9.84
N GLY A 246 15.84 20.57 -10.15
CA GLY A 246 17.24 20.74 -9.79
C GLY A 246 17.50 20.53 -8.31
N GLY A 247 18.57 21.13 -7.82
CA GLY A 247 18.97 21.09 -6.42
C GLY A 247 20.00 20.01 -6.11
N THR A 248 20.25 19.81 -4.82
CA THR A 248 21.18 18.79 -4.29
C THR A 248 20.50 18.05 -3.14
N ALA A 249 20.45 16.73 -3.23
CA ALA A 249 19.87 15.88 -2.20
C ALA A 249 20.92 15.46 -1.15
N SER A 250 20.51 15.43 0.11
CA SER A 250 21.24 14.78 1.20
C SER A 250 21.19 13.26 1.05
N PRO A 251 21.96 12.50 1.84
CA PRO A 251 21.64 11.10 2.10
C PRO A 251 20.18 10.95 2.56
N THR A 252 19.60 9.77 2.36
CA THR A 252 18.28 9.45 2.91
C THR A 252 18.42 9.14 4.39
N TYR A 253 17.82 9.97 5.23
CA TYR A 253 17.73 9.77 6.67
C TYR A 253 16.66 8.73 6.99
N VAL A 254 17.02 7.72 7.76
CA VAL A 254 16.13 6.59 8.08
C VAL A 254 15.89 6.54 9.59
N ALA A 255 14.61 6.59 9.98
CA ALA A 255 14.15 6.39 11.35
C ALA A 255 13.29 5.14 11.44
N GLY A 256 13.55 4.31 12.43
CA GLY A 256 12.85 3.02 12.61
C GLY A 256 13.27 1.95 11.59
N SER A 257 12.36 1.04 11.32
CA SER A 257 12.58 -0.07 10.39
C SER A 257 11.30 -0.44 9.65
N PRO A 258 11.40 -1.01 8.43
CA PRO A 258 10.23 -1.51 7.72
C PRO A 258 9.46 -2.52 8.57
N VAL A 259 8.14 -2.39 8.60
CA VAL A 259 7.27 -3.38 9.24
C VAL A 259 7.26 -4.63 8.37
N PRO A 260 7.50 -5.81 8.95
CA PRO A 260 7.32 -7.07 8.25
C PRO A 260 5.88 -7.17 7.70
N ASN A 261 5.73 -7.78 6.52
CA ASN A 261 4.40 -8.11 5.99
C ASN A 261 3.64 -8.94 7.05
N PRO A 262 2.34 -8.72 7.31
CA PRO A 262 1.53 -9.52 8.24
C PRO A 262 1.62 -11.03 8.04
N ALA A 263 1.88 -11.50 6.81
CA ALA A 263 2.19 -12.90 6.51
C ALA A 263 3.39 -13.45 7.31
N HIS A 264 4.25 -12.58 7.86
CA HIS A 264 5.43 -12.97 8.63
C HIS A 264 5.15 -13.27 10.11
N ALA A 265 4.05 -12.75 10.66
CA ALA A 265 3.80 -12.78 12.11
C ALA A 265 3.18 -14.09 12.62
N SER A 266 2.73 -15.01 11.75
CA SER A 266 1.91 -16.16 12.14
C SER A 266 2.40 -17.53 11.65
N MET A 267 3.70 -17.68 11.31
CA MET A 267 4.19 -18.93 10.73
C MET A 267 4.59 -19.97 11.78
N PRO A 268 4.00 -21.18 11.73
CA PRO A 268 4.65 -22.36 12.30
C PRO A 268 5.92 -22.64 11.50
N SER A 269 7.02 -22.92 12.19
CA SER A 269 8.25 -23.39 11.56
C SER A 269 7.94 -24.54 10.62
N CYS A 270 8.15 -24.39 9.31
CA CYS A 270 8.20 -25.54 8.42
C CYS A 270 9.30 -26.46 8.95
N GLY A 271 8.88 -27.61 9.48
CA GLY A 271 9.74 -28.53 10.21
C GLY A 271 10.86 -29.11 9.34
N GLY A 272 11.98 -28.45 9.37
CA GLY A 272 13.31 -28.93 9.03
C GLY A 272 14.23 -28.54 10.17
N ALA A 273 15.16 -29.38 10.57
CA ALA A 273 16.01 -29.26 11.75
C ALA A 273 16.94 -28.01 11.74
N ASP A 274 16.92 -27.23 10.69
CA ASP A 274 17.61 -25.95 10.56
C ASP A 274 16.51 -24.88 10.32
N GLY A 275 16.34 -23.98 11.27
CA GLY A 275 15.31 -22.93 11.26
C GLY A 275 15.24 -22.15 9.94
N PRO A 276 14.27 -21.21 9.77
CA PRO A 276 14.00 -20.57 8.50
C PRO A 276 15.30 -20.10 7.87
N VAL A 277 15.62 -20.67 6.70
CA VAL A 277 16.82 -20.28 5.96
C VAL A 277 16.66 -18.79 5.63
N SER A 278 17.37 -17.98 6.40
CA SER A 278 17.59 -16.58 6.09
C SER A 278 18.36 -16.55 4.77
N VAL A 279 17.63 -16.48 3.66
CA VAL A 279 18.21 -16.33 2.31
C VAL A 279 19.07 -15.04 2.23
N PHE A 280 19.04 -14.21 3.27
CA PHE A 280 19.75 -12.93 3.39
C PHE A 280 20.82 -12.88 4.47
N ALA A 281 21.22 -14.03 5.06
CA ALA A 281 22.34 -14.06 6.01
C ALA A 281 23.70 -13.66 5.39
N SER A 282 23.79 -13.53 4.07
CA SER A 282 25.04 -13.21 3.35
C SER A 282 25.34 -11.72 3.20
N LEU A 283 24.46 -10.81 3.65
CA LEU A 283 24.68 -9.36 3.52
C LEU A 283 25.15 -8.67 4.81
N LYS A 284 25.55 -9.43 5.83
CA LYS A 284 26.03 -8.88 7.12
C LYS A 284 27.50 -8.50 7.17
N GLN A 285 28.15 -8.18 6.08
CA GLN A 285 29.53 -7.64 6.11
C GLN A 285 29.69 -6.41 5.22
N GLY A 286 29.13 -5.28 5.66
CA GLY A 286 29.38 -3.96 5.10
C GLY A 286 28.75 -2.89 5.98
N LYS A 287 29.55 -1.89 6.38
CA LYS A 287 29.10 -0.74 7.17
C LYS A 287 28.08 0.10 6.36
N GLY A 288 26.80 -0.19 6.53
CA GLY A 288 25.68 0.55 5.98
C GLY A 288 24.37 -0.01 6.56
N ALA A 289 23.40 0.85 6.87
CA ALA A 289 22.08 0.42 7.30
C ALA A 289 21.43 -0.36 6.13
N THR A 290 21.39 -1.67 6.23
CA THR A 290 20.78 -2.52 5.21
C THR A 290 19.33 -2.71 5.60
N VAL A 291 18.41 -2.19 4.79
CA VAL A 291 16.97 -2.50 4.88
C VAL A 291 16.80 -3.97 4.50
N THR A 292 16.66 -4.84 5.48
CA THR A 292 16.37 -6.26 5.27
C THR A 292 14.87 -6.42 5.10
N ASN A 293 14.42 -6.65 3.86
CA ASN A 293 13.06 -7.11 3.60
C ASN A 293 12.95 -8.59 3.98
N GLU A 294 12.34 -8.87 5.11
CA GLU A 294 11.93 -10.24 5.43
C GLU A 294 10.70 -10.58 4.60
N LEU A 295 10.88 -11.38 3.57
CA LEU A 295 9.77 -11.90 2.76
C LEU A 295 9.03 -12.95 3.57
N GLY A 296 7.69 -12.81 3.70
CA GLY A 296 6.84 -13.85 4.23
C GLY A 296 6.73 -15.03 3.29
N PHE A 297 6.39 -16.19 3.83
CA PHE A 297 6.05 -17.33 3.00
C PHE A 297 4.72 -17.95 3.47
N VAL A 298 4.02 -18.57 2.54
CA VAL A 298 2.79 -19.33 2.80
C VAL A 298 2.97 -20.73 2.27
N GLN A 299 2.60 -21.72 3.07
CA GLN A 299 2.57 -23.12 2.63
C GLN A 299 1.20 -23.42 2.03
N LEU A 300 1.17 -23.87 0.78
CA LEU A 300 -0.01 -24.32 0.06
C LEU A 300 0.05 -25.85 -0.13
N PRO A 301 -0.66 -26.64 0.66
CA PRO A 301 -0.79 -28.06 0.38
C PRO A 301 -1.55 -28.29 -0.94
N TRP A 302 -0.91 -28.90 -1.92
CA TRP A 302 -1.53 -29.13 -3.23
C TRP A 302 -2.84 -29.92 -3.16
N LYS A 303 -2.96 -30.80 -2.17
CA LYS A 303 -4.22 -31.50 -1.88
C LYS A 303 -5.42 -30.54 -1.66
N ALA A 304 -5.17 -29.34 -1.12
CA ALA A 304 -6.24 -28.35 -0.95
C ALA A 304 -6.71 -27.79 -2.29
N LEU A 305 -5.79 -27.60 -3.25
CA LEU A 305 -6.14 -27.24 -4.63
C LEU A 305 -6.99 -28.33 -5.31
N ASP A 306 -6.60 -29.59 -5.17
CA ASP A 306 -7.35 -30.72 -5.72
C ASP A 306 -8.77 -30.78 -5.15
N GLN A 307 -8.93 -30.51 -3.85
CA GLN A 307 -10.25 -30.52 -3.20
C GLN A 307 -11.16 -29.39 -3.69
N ILE A 308 -10.63 -28.18 -3.85
CA ILE A 308 -11.41 -27.01 -4.28
C ILE A 308 -11.73 -27.09 -5.78
N SER A 309 -10.74 -27.42 -6.61
CA SER A 309 -10.90 -27.48 -8.07
C SER A 309 -11.56 -28.79 -8.56
N GLY A 310 -11.70 -29.79 -7.67
CA GLY A 310 -12.12 -31.15 -8.06
C GLY A 310 -11.13 -31.82 -9.01
N GLY A 311 -9.85 -31.40 -8.97
CA GLY A 311 -8.79 -31.87 -9.85
C GLY A 311 -8.79 -31.24 -11.25
N SER A 312 -9.53 -30.14 -11.45
CA SER A 312 -9.60 -29.43 -12.73
C SER A 312 -8.39 -28.54 -12.99
N ILE A 313 -7.63 -28.19 -11.96
CA ILE A 313 -6.42 -27.36 -12.04
C ILE A 313 -5.23 -28.23 -11.65
N SER A 314 -4.25 -28.39 -12.56
CA SER A 314 -3.04 -29.15 -12.24
C SER A 314 -2.12 -28.35 -11.31
N HIS A 315 -1.24 -29.03 -10.56
CA HIS A 315 -0.28 -28.39 -9.68
C HIS A 315 0.70 -27.51 -10.46
N GLU A 316 1.08 -27.91 -11.69
CA GLU A 316 1.93 -27.12 -12.59
C GLU A 316 1.25 -25.82 -12.99
N GLU A 317 -0.04 -25.88 -13.31
CA GLU A 317 -0.80 -24.68 -13.68
C GLU A 317 -0.98 -23.76 -12.46
N GLY A 318 -1.27 -24.31 -11.28
CA GLY A 318 -1.29 -23.54 -10.05
C GLY A 318 0.04 -22.84 -9.75
N ALA A 319 1.16 -23.56 -9.91
CA ALA A 319 2.50 -23.01 -9.73
C ALA A 319 2.81 -21.93 -10.77
N ARG A 320 2.41 -22.12 -12.02
CA ARG A 320 2.58 -21.14 -13.11
C ARG A 320 1.85 -19.82 -12.76
N ILE A 321 0.61 -19.94 -12.28
CA ILE A 321 -0.21 -18.77 -11.90
C ILE A 321 0.44 -18.02 -10.75
N LEU A 322 0.80 -18.70 -9.66
CA LEU A 322 1.45 -18.06 -8.51
C LEU A 322 2.76 -17.38 -8.91
N THR A 323 3.55 -18.02 -9.78
CA THR A 323 4.79 -17.43 -10.30
C THR A 323 4.51 -16.18 -11.14
N ALA A 324 3.49 -16.20 -11.98
CA ALA A 324 3.09 -15.05 -12.79
C ALA A 324 2.63 -13.88 -11.91
N LEU A 325 2.02 -14.15 -10.75
CA LEU A 325 1.66 -13.17 -9.72
C LEU A 325 2.86 -12.73 -8.86
N GLY A 326 4.08 -13.15 -9.17
CA GLY A 326 5.32 -12.71 -8.51
C GLY A 326 5.70 -13.48 -7.27
N LEU A 327 4.97 -14.52 -6.91
CA LEU A 327 5.38 -15.40 -5.85
C LEU A 327 6.57 -16.26 -6.32
N LYS A 328 7.44 -16.61 -5.40
CA LYS A 328 8.59 -17.47 -5.68
C LYS A 328 8.49 -18.75 -4.87
N GLN A 329 8.56 -19.88 -5.55
CA GLN A 329 8.60 -21.18 -4.86
C GLN A 329 9.91 -21.31 -4.08
N VAL A 330 9.83 -21.81 -2.85
CA VAL A 330 11.02 -22.06 -2.04
C VAL A 330 11.76 -23.29 -2.59
N PRO A 331 13.07 -23.20 -2.84
CA PRO A 331 13.84 -24.39 -3.26
C PRO A 331 13.65 -25.56 -2.27
N ASP A 332 13.54 -26.77 -2.77
CA ASP A 332 13.34 -28.01 -2.01
C ASP A 332 12.04 -28.08 -1.17
N SER A 333 11.13 -27.12 -1.32
CA SER A 333 9.84 -27.07 -0.63
C SER A 333 8.72 -26.64 -1.58
N PRO A 334 8.25 -27.55 -2.47
CA PRO A 334 7.35 -27.18 -3.57
C PRO A 334 5.96 -26.67 -3.15
N GLU A 335 5.61 -26.82 -1.89
CA GLU A 335 4.37 -26.26 -1.32
C GLU A 335 4.58 -24.89 -0.66
N CYS A 336 5.84 -24.43 -0.49
CA CYS A 336 6.14 -23.16 0.17
C CYS A 336 6.38 -22.05 -0.85
N TRP A 337 5.71 -20.92 -0.65
CA TRP A 337 5.73 -19.76 -1.55
C TRP A 337 6.16 -18.51 -0.83
N LEU A 338 7.21 -17.85 -1.31
CA LEU A 338 7.62 -16.52 -0.85
C LEU A 338 6.64 -15.49 -1.41
N ILE A 339 6.12 -14.65 -0.53
CA ILE A 339 5.13 -13.63 -0.87
C ILE A 339 5.83 -12.32 -1.25
N PRO A 340 5.49 -11.73 -2.40
CA PRO A 340 6.08 -10.45 -2.79
C PRO A 340 5.66 -9.33 -1.84
N PRO A 341 6.52 -8.34 -1.56
CA PRO A 341 6.30 -7.33 -0.52
C PRO A 341 5.06 -6.45 -0.71
N HIS A 342 4.55 -6.35 -1.95
CA HIS A 342 3.35 -5.57 -2.25
C HIS A 342 2.04 -6.31 -1.99
N ARG A 343 2.07 -7.64 -1.81
CA ARG A 343 0.89 -8.47 -1.55
C ARG A 343 0.71 -8.65 -0.04
N LEU A 344 0.06 -7.67 0.58
CA LEU A 344 -0.21 -7.66 2.03
C LEU A 344 -1.37 -8.60 2.43
N ASP A 345 -2.16 -9.01 1.46
CA ASP A 345 -3.35 -9.85 1.60
C ASP A 345 -3.03 -11.35 1.67
N LEU A 346 -1.92 -11.80 1.09
CA LEU A 346 -1.56 -13.21 1.01
C LEU A 346 -0.91 -13.71 2.31
N THR A 347 -1.72 -14.16 3.23
CA THR A 347 -1.27 -14.56 4.58
C THR A 347 -1.57 -16.01 4.92
N ARG A 348 -2.46 -16.69 4.19
CA ARG A 348 -2.97 -18.02 4.46
C ARG A 348 -3.00 -18.87 3.19
N PRO A 349 -3.05 -20.22 3.32
CA PRO A 349 -3.18 -21.12 2.17
C PRO A 349 -4.41 -20.82 1.30
N CYS A 350 -5.54 -20.44 1.91
CA CYS A 350 -6.76 -20.11 1.17
C CYS A 350 -6.60 -18.87 0.29
N ASP A 351 -5.73 -17.91 0.68
CA ASP A 351 -5.48 -16.72 -0.11
C ASP A 351 -4.74 -17.08 -1.42
N LEU A 352 -3.82 -18.07 -1.36
CA LEU A 352 -3.15 -18.59 -2.57
C LEU A 352 -4.10 -19.41 -3.46
N LEU A 353 -5.02 -20.16 -2.86
CA LEU A 353 -6.06 -20.89 -3.60
C LEU A 353 -6.99 -19.92 -4.33
N GLU A 354 -7.39 -18.84 -3.68
CA GLU A 354 -8.19 -17.78 -4.29
C GLU A 354 -7.49 -17.22 -5.53
N GLU A 355 -6.22 -16.90 -5.43
CA GLU A 355 -5.43 -16.38 -6.55
C GLU A 355 -5.34 -17.36 -7.71
N ILE A 356 -5.10 -18.63 -7.43
CA ILE A 356 -5.06 -19.66 -8.48
C ILE A 356 -6.42 -19.76 -9.17
N VAL A 357 -7.49 -19.91 -8.42
CA VAL A 357 -8.85 -20.07 -8.96
C VAL A 357 -9.32 -18.82 -9.70
N ARG A 358 -9.01 -17.64 -9.18
CA ARG A 358 -9.35 -16.36 -9.79
C ARG A 358 -8.71 -16.17 -11.16
N VAL A 359 -7.41 -16.48 -11.27
CA VAL A 359 -6.66 -16.34 -12.53
C VAL A 359 -6.99 -17.45 -13.52
N PHE A 360 -7.21 -18.69 -13.03
CA PHE A 360 -7.65 -19.80 -13.87
C PHE A 360 -9.04 -19.56 -14.46
N GLY A 361 -9.93 -18.95 -13.69
CA GLY A 361 -11.32 -18.69 -14.05
C GLY A 361 -12.28 -19.78 -13.52
N LEU A 362 -13.31 -19.31 -12.81
CA LEU A 362 -14.33 -20.19 -12.22
C LEU A 362 -15.09 -21.03 -13.26
N ASP A 363 -15.26 -20.51 -14.47
CA ASP A 363 -15.95 -21.20 -15.57
C ASP A 363 -15.20 -22.47 -16.03
N GLY A 364 -13.90 -22.54 -15.75
CA GLY A 364 -13.07 -23.72 -16.02
C GLY A 364 -13.26 -24.86 -15.00
N ILE A 365 -13.98 -24.62 -13.90
CA ILE A 365 -14.21 -25.61 -12.85
C ILE A 365 -15.64 -26.16 -12.99
N PRO A 366 -15.79 -27.46 -13.32
CA PRO A 366 -17.11 -28.04 -13.55
C PRO A 366 -17.93 -28.11 -12.26
N SER A 367 -19.16 -27.63 -12.31
CA SER A 367 -20.13 -27.80 -11.23
C SER A 367 -20.52 -29.27 -11.09
N ARG A 368 -20.44 -29.83 -9.89
CA ARG A 368 -20.90 -31.17 -9.58
C ARG A 368 -22.25 -31.09 -8.88
N PHE A 369 -23.30 -31.55 -9.56
CA PHE A 369 -24.66 -31.59 -9.03
C PHE A 369 -25.00 -32.88 -8.24
N SER A 370 -24.13 -33.88 -8.31
CA SER A 370 -24.32 -35.13 -7.60
C SER A 370 -23.32 -35.24 -6.44
N GLY A 371 -23.69 -34.68 -5.31
CA GLY A 371 -23.05 -35.05 -4.05
C GLY A 371 -23.51 -36.43 -3.61
N PRO A 372 -22.71 -37.19 -2.86
CA PRO A 372 -23.24 -38.38 -2.19
C PRO A 372 -24.41 -37.97 -1.30
N PHE A 373 -25.51 -38.69 -1.34
CA PHE A 373 -26.61 -38.51 -0.40
C PHE A 373 -26.04 -38.65 1.02
N VAL A 374 -26.04 -37.57 1.77
CA VAL A 374 -25.65 -37.62 3.18
C VAL A 374 -26.88 -38.04 3.96
N ALA A 375 -26.79 -39.20 4.59
CA ALA A 375 -27.84 -39.65 5.49
C ALA A 375 -28.06 -38.60 6.58
N GLU A 376 -29.32 -38.36 6.95
CA GLU A 376 -29.71 -37.44 8.00
C GLU A 376 -28.91 -37.70 9.29
N SER A 377 -28.21 -36.66 9.75
CA SER A 377 -27.38 -36.73 10.95
C SER A 377 -28.20 -36.41 12.20
N PRO A 378 -27.79 -36.83 13.41
CA PRO A 378 -28.42 -36.35 14.65
C PRO A 378 -28.46 -34.82 14.76
N VAL A 379 -27.52 -34.12 14.14
CA VAL A 379 -27.49 -32.65 14.11
C VAL A 379 -28.61 -32.10 13.21
N ASP A 380 -28.89 -32.77 12.07
CA ASP A 380 -29.99 -32.35 11.19
C ASP A 380 -31.34 -32.59 11.87
N ALA A 381 -31.50 -33.73 12.58
CA ALA A 381 -32.68 -34.03 13.37
C ALA A 381 -32.92 -32.97 14.47
N ALA A 382 -31.87 -32.55 15.17
CA ALA A 382 -31.94 -31.50 16.19
C ALA A 382 -32.33 -30.15 15.55
N TYR A 383 -31.71 -29.77 14.41
CA TYR A 383 -32.06 -28.57 13.67
C TYR A 383 -33.50 -28.57 13.20
N ASN A 384 -33.96 -29.65 12.60
CA ASN A 384 -35.33 -29.81 12.14
C ASN A 384 -36.34 -29.67 13.28
N PHE A 385 -36.04 -30.30 14.42
CA PHE A 385 -36.87 -30.17 15.64
C PHE A 385 -36.93 -28.71 16.13
N GLN A 386 -35.81 -28.03 16.19
CA GLN A 386 -35.77 -26.59 16.57
C GLN A 386 -36.61 -25.73 15.63
N MET A 387 -36.49 -25.98 14.33
CA MET A 387 -37.27 -25.23 13.32
C MET A 387 -38.76 -25.51 13.42
N GLU A 388 -39.15 -26.72 13.70
CA GLU A 388 -40.55 -27.09 13.92
C GLU A 388 -41.09 -26.45 15.19
N LEU A 389 -40.32 -26.47 16.29
CA LEU A 389 -40.69 -25.84 17.54
C LEU A 389 -40.88 -24.33 17.37
N ARG A 390 -39.96 -23.64 16.69
CA ARG A 390 -40.07 -22.21 16.39
C ARG A 390 -41.34 -21.90 15.62
N ARG A 391 -41.68 -22.69 14.58
CA ARG A 391 -42.90 -22.50 13.80
C ARG A 391 -44.17 -22.70 14.64
N LYS A 392 -44.19 -23.70 15.51
CA LYS A 392 -45.32 -23.93 16.43
C LYS A 392 -45.48 -22.80 17.43
N LEU A 393 -44.39 -22.33 18.03
CA LEU A 393 -44.43 -21.22 18.99
C LEU A 393 -44.88 -19.91 18.30
N ALA A 394 -44.37 -19.62 17.10
CA ALA A 394 -44.80 -18.45 16.33
C ALA A 394 -46.30 -18.51 15.99
N ALA A 395 -46.81 -19.70 15.66
CA ALA A 395 -48.26 -19.90 15.39
C ALA A 395 -49.13 -19.71 16.65
N LEU A 396 -48.54 -19.88 17.83
CA LEU A 396 -49.19 -19.60 19.11
C LEU A 396 -49.06 -18.14 19.59
N GLY A 397 -48.42 -17.28 18.75
CA GLY A 397 -48.28 -15.84 19.04
C GLY A 397 -47.02 -15.46 19.84
N PHE A 398 -46.05 -16.38 20.01
CA PHE A 398 -44.77 -16.06 20.63
C PHE A 398 -43.82 -15.42 19.59
N TYR A 399 -43.03 -14.46 20.05
CA TYR A 399 -41.97 -13.83 19.25
C TYR A 399 -40.60 -14.34 19.71
N GLU A 400 -39.75 -14.68 18.75
CA GLU A 400 -38.34 -15.04 19.03
C GLU A 400 -37.55 -13.76 19.31
N THR A 401 -36.82 -13.73 20.42
CA THR A 401 -35.88 -12.67 20.77
C THR A 401 -34.47 -13.22 20.68
N GLN A 402 -33.54 -12.43 20.12
CA GLN A 402 -32.11 -12.72 20.09
C GLN A 402 -31.40 -12.00 21.22
#